data_5f1113e2cbe1daf24b1a7be83edd48ef
#
_entry.id   5f1113e2cbe1daf24b1a7be83edd48ef
#
_cell.length_a   1.000
_cell.length_b   1.000
_cell.length_c   1.000
_cell.angle_alpha   90.00
_cell.angle_beta   90.00
_cell.angle_gamma   90.00
#
_symmetry.space_group_name_H-M   'P 1'
#
loop_
_entity.id
_entity.type
_entity.pdbx_description
1 polymer ?
#
loop_
_entity_poly.entity_id
_entity_poly.type
_entity_poly.pdbx_seq_one_letter_code
_entity_poly.pdbx_strand_id
1 'polypeptide(L)'
;MPEQRVLSVADLTIRFANSERTVDAVRNLSFHVDRGETVAIVGESGSGKSVTSLALMRLVEHGGGKIVNGQVALRRRNGQVLDLARAGNATMRSVRGADVAMIFQEPMTSLNPVFTAGDQIAESIRHHQGMDRAAARAEALRMLELVRIPEARNVLDRYPHQLSGGMRQRVMIAMALSCKPQLLIADEPTTALDVTIQAQILQLIRQLQDDMHMGVIFITHDMGVVAEVADRVVVMYRGDKVEEGPSSQIFAAPRHAYTRALLSAVPKLGAMQGTDLPRHFELINKVEAASVTLESAPVDTRPAGAQPILRVKDLVTRFDLRAGLLNRVKRRVHAVEKVSFDLYPGETLAIVGESGCGKSTTGRSLLRLVESQSGAIEFGGRNILDLPTSAVQALRRDIQFIFQDPFASLDPRLTVGFSIMEPLLVHKVASGKAAQERVDWLLEKVGLPREYAQRYPHEFSGGQRQRIAIARALALNPKVVVADESVSALDVSIQAQIVNLMLDLQRELGVAFLFISHDMAVVERISHRVAVMFLGQIVEIGPRRAIFENPQHPYTKKLMAAVPIADPARRHLKRALLEGEIPSPIRALGDEPVVQPLVQVGEGHFVARHAIANLY
;
A
#
# COMPACT_ATOMS: atom_id res chain seq x y z
N MET A 1 -29.36 -18.48 17.97
CA MET A 1 -28.10 -17.73 17.98
C MET A 1 -27.76 -17.35 19.43
N PRO A 2 -26.58 -17.70 19.97
CA PRO A 2 -26.17 -17.34 21.34
C PRO A 2 -26.29 -15.82 21.58
N GLU A 3 -26.45 -15.39 22.82
CA GLU A 3 -26.71 -13.97 23.14
C GLU A 3 -25.55 -13.06 22.79
N GLN A 4 -24.33 -13.53 22.97
CA GLN A 4 -23.10 -12.78 22.62
C GLN A 4 -22.86 -12.69 21.11
N ARG A 5 -23.48 -13.54 20.29
CA ARG A 5 -23.26 -13.60 18.85
C ARG A 5 -23.98 -12.48 18.12
N VAL A 6 -23.22 -11.66 17.39
CA VAL A 6 -23.76 -10.55 16.56
C VAL A 6 -24.08 -11.05 15.16
N LEU A 7 -23.18 -11.83 14.54
CA LEU A 7 -23.33 -12.37 13.20
C LEU A 7 -23.09 -13.87 13.19
N SER A 8 -23.90 -14.61 12.43
CA SER A 8 -23.66 -16.03 12.12
C SER A 8 -23.89 -16.25 10.63
N VAL A 9 -22.87 -16.70 9.94
CA VAL A 9 -22.91 -17.08 8.52
C VAL A 9 -22.82 -18.59 8.44
N ALA A 10 -23.75 -19.24 7.71
CA ALA A 10 -23.78 -20.68 7.52
C ALA A 10 -23.94 -21.01 6.03
N ASP A 11 -23.01 -21.80 5.50
CA ASP A 11 -22.98 -22.37 4.15
C ASP A 11 -23.19 -21.35 3.02
N LEU A 12 -22.65 -20.13 3.20
CA LEU A 12 -22.80 -19.03 2.25
C LEU A 12 -22.10 -19.35 0.93
N THR A 13 -22.88 -19.34 -0.16
CA THR A 13 -22.35 -19.52 -1.52
C THR A 13 -22.78 -18.35 -2.38
N ILE A 14 -21.79 -17.71 -3.05
CA ILE A 14 -22.00 -16.52 -3.86
C ILE A 14 -21.56 -16.81 -5.29
N ARG A 15 -22.46 -16.59 -6.24
CA ARG A 15 -22.29 -16.91 -7.66
C ARG A 15 -22.36 -15.66 -8.53
N PHE A 16 -21.43 -15.56 -9.47
CA PHE A 16 -21.49 -14.65 -10.60
C PHE A 16 -21.73 -15.47 -11.87
N ALA A 17 -22.70 -15.05 -12.66
CA ALA A 17 -23.00 -15.66 -13.94
C ALA A 17 -23.12 -14.58 -15.01
N ASN A 18 -22.39 -14.77 -16.11
CA ASN A 18 -22.54 -14.02 -17.35
C ASN A 18 -22.88 -15.01 -18.48
N SER A 19 -23.04 -14.52 -19.71
CA SER A 19 -23.40 -15.34 -20.88
C SER A 19 -22.39 -16.44 -21.21
N GLU A 20 -21.12 -16.28 -20.78
CA GLU A 20 -20.03 -17.19 -21.17
C GLU A 20 -19.54 -18.08 -20.00
N ARG A 21 -19.68 -17.62 -18.76
CA ARG A 21 -19.09 -18.30 -17.61
C ARG A 21 -19.90 -18.11 -16.32
N THR A 22 -19.97 -19.18 -15.53
CA THR A 22 -20.49 -19.15 -14.15
C THR A 22 -19.35 -19.45 -13.20
N VAL A 23 -19.19 -18.60 -12.18
CA VAL A 23 -18.12 -18.71 -11.17
C VAL A 23 -18.72 -18.59 -9.78
N ASP A 24 -18.46 -19.57 -8.92
CA ASP A 24 -18.73 -19.49 -7.49
C ASP A 24 -17.54 -18.79 -6.81
N ALA A 25 -17.72 -17.51 -6.54
CA ALA A 25 -16.67 -16.67 -5.92
C ALA A 25 -16.46 -16.98 -4.43
N VAL A 26 -17.51 -17.51 -3.76
CA VAL A 26 -17.46 -18.01 -2.39
C VAL A 26 -18.27 -19.31 -2.33
N ARG A 27 -17.73 -20.35 -1.69
CA ARG A 27 -18.36 -21.66 -1.57
C ARG A 27 -18.48 -22.10 -0.13
N ASN A 28 -19.70 -22.41 0.32
CA ASN A 28 -20.04 -23.01 1.62
C ASN A 28 -19.32 -22.35 2.81
N LEU A 29 -19.18 -21.02 2.79
CA LEU A 29 -18.48 -20.27 3.83
C LEU A 29 -19.34 -20.22 5.10
N SER A 30 -18.79 -20.71 6.21
CA SER A 30 -19.42 -20.65 7.54
C SER A 30 -18.44 -20.06 8.56
N PHE A 31 -18.87 -19.03 9.29
CA PHE A 31 -18.15 -18.39 10.41
C PHE A 31 -19.13 -17.57 11.25
N HIS A 32 -18.65 -17.04 12.36
CA HIS A 32 -19.47 -16.16 13.20
C HIS A 32 -18.63 -15.00 13.74
N VAL A 33 -19.29 -14.00 14.31
CA VAL A 33 -18.67 -12.89 15.03
C VAL A 33 -19.43 -12.65 16.31
N ASP A 34 -18.72 -12.58 17.43
CA ASP A 34 -19.29 -12.27 18.73
C ASP A 34 -19.10 -10.78 19.09
N ARG A 35 -19.80 -10.26 20.12
CA ARG A 35 -19.65 -8.88 20.59
C ARG A 35 -18.24 -8.64 21.09
N GLY A 36 -17.65 -7.51 20.68
CA GLY A 36 -16.29 -7.13 21.08
C GLY A 36 -15.21 -7.99 20.41
N GLU A 37 -15.57 -8.95 19.54
CA GLU A 37 -14.63 -9.80 18.82
C GLU A 37 -14.23 -9.15 17.50
N THR A 38 -12.93 -9.24 17.15
CA THR A 38 -12.43 -8.96 15.81
C THR A 38 -12.12 -10.27 15.09
N VAL A 39 -12.86 -10.56 14.02
CA VAL A 39 -12.58 -11.68 13.12
C VAL A 39 -11.90 -11.15 11.85
N ALA A 40 -10.65 -11.55 11.63
CA ALA A 40 -9.96 -11.22 10.38
C ALA A 40 -10.29 -12.25 9.30
N ILE A 41 -10.62 -11.77 8.09
CA ILE A 41 -10.74 -12.61 6.89
C ILE A 41 -9.53 -12.30 5.99
N VAL A 42 -8.68 -13.31 5.77
CA VAL A 42 -7.41 -13.16 5.07
C VAL A 42 -7.30 -14.06 3.84
N GLY A 43 -6.42 -13.72 2.92
CA GLY A 43 -6.15 -14.50 1.70
C GLY A 43 -5.68 -13.58 0.57
N GLU A 44 -5.24 -14.15 -0.54
CA GLU A 44 -4.81 -13.39 -1.72
C GLU A 44 -5.98 -12.76 -2.47
N SER A 45 -5.69 -11.82 -3.38
CA SER A 45 -6.69 -11.22 -4.28
C SER A 45 -7.45 -12.30 -5.05
N GLY A 46 -8.76 -12.12 -5.19
CA GLY A 46 -9.63 -13.11 -5.81
C GLY A 46 -10.00 -14.32 -4.93
N SER A 47 -9.60 -14.35 -3.65
CA SER A 47 -10.01 -15.43 -2.72
C SER A 47 -11.46 -15.33 -2.22
N GLY A 48 -12.19 -14.24 -2.53
CA GLY A 48 -13.60 -14.04 -2.17
C GLY A 48 -13.84 -13.14 -0.94
N LYS A 49 -12.82 -12.55 -0.34
CA LYS A 49 -12.94 -11.72 0.88
C LYS A 49 -13.91 -10.55 0.73
N SER A 50 -13.64 -9.63 -0.21
CA SER A 50 -14.50 -8.46 -0.44
C SER A 50 -15.87 -8.83 -1.01
N VAL A 51 -15.96 -9.94 -1.77
CA VAL A 51 -17.25 -10.48 -2.21
C VAL A 51 -18.07 -10.95 -1.01
N THR A 52 -17.44 -11.55 0.00
CA THR A 52 -18.10 -11.93 1.26
C THR A 52 -18.64 -10.70 1.98
N SER A 53 -17.83 -9.65 2.17
CA SER A 53 -18.29 -8.41 2.85
C SER A 53 -19.47 -7.74 2.13
N LEU A 54 -19.38 -7.64 0.81
CA LEU A 54 -20.47 -7.10 -0.02
C LEU A 54 -21.74 -7.96 0.05
N ALA A 55 -21.61 -9.28 0.17
CA ALA A 55 -22.75 -10.19 0.31
C ALA A 55 -23.45 -10.04 1.67
N LEU A 56 -22.68 -9.86 2.77
CA LEU A 56 -23.24 -9.56 4.09
C LEU A 56 -24.09 -8.28 4.08
N MET A 57 -23.69 -7.30 3.27
CA MET A 57 -24.44 -6.07 3.03
C MET A 57 -25.47 -6.19 1.88
N ARG A 58 -25.57 -7.32 1.21
CA ARG A 58 -26.34 -7.54 -0.03
C ARG A 58 -26.04 -6.50 -1.12
N LEU A 59 -24.84 -5.97 -1.14
CA LEU A 59 -24.35 -5.08 -2.19
C LEU A 59 -23.82 -5.85 -3.41
N VAL A 60 -23.48 -7.13 -3.24
CA VAL A 60 -22.99 -8.01 -4.31
C VAL A 60 -23.97 -8.12 -5.48
N GLU A 61 -25.27 -7.96 -5.23
CA GLU A 61 -26.33 -8.01 -6.25
C GLU A 61 -26.20 -6.88 -7.29
N HIS A 62 -25.70 -5.70 -6.89
CA HIS A 62 -25.45 -4.58 -7.80
C HIS A 62 -24.30 -4.86 -8.79
N GLY A 63 -23.37 -5.74 -8.42
CA GLY A 63 -22.27 -6.20 -9.28
C GLY A 63 -22.58 -7.48 -10.07
N GLY A 64 -23.85 -7.91 -10.12
CA GLY A 64 -24.27 -9.12 -10.85
C GLY A 64 -24.07 -10.43 -10.07
N GLY A 65 -23.60 -10.37 -8.82
CA GLY A 65 -23.48 -11.53 -7.95
C GLY A 65 -24.81 -11.89 -7.27
N LYS A 66 -24.99 -13.17 -6.92
CA LYS A 66 -26.18 -13.67 -6.22
C LYS A 66 -25.77 -14.59 -5.08
N ILE A 67 -26.45 -14.46 -3.94
CA ILE A 67 -26.41 -15.46 -2.86
C ILE A 67 -27.29 -16.62 -3.33
N VAL A 68 -26.67 -17.77 -3.63
CA VAL A 68 -27.39 -18.94 -4.15
C VAL A 68 -27.68 -19.96 -3.07
N ASN A 69 -26.93 -19.94 -1.97
CA ASN A 69 -27.15 -20.82 -0.80
C ASN A 69 -26.64 -20.11 0.46
N GLY A 70 -27.12 -20.57 1.61
CA GLY A 70 -26.67 -20.18 2.94
C GLY A 70 -27.63 -19.24 3.69
N GLN A 71 -27.24 -18.98 4.93
CA GLN A 71 -27.95 -18.11 5.86
C GLN A 71 -26.99 -17.08 6.44
N VAL A 72 -27.46 -15.83 6.60
CA VAL A 72 -26.71 -14.73 7.22
C VAL A 72 -27.58 -14.15 8.35
N ALA A 73 -27.44 -14.70 9.55
CA ALA A 73 -28.20 -14.28 10.71
C ALA A 73 -27.49 -13.11 11.44
N LEU A 74 -28.12 -11.96 11.49
CA LEU A 74 -27.67 -10.77 12.21
C LEU A 74 -28.54 -10.50 13.42
N ARG A 75 -27.95 -10.27 14.58
CA ARG A 75 -28.64 -9.76 15.78
C ARG A 75 -28.62 -8.23 15.77
N ARG A 76 -29.82 -7.65 15.70
CA ARG A 76 -30.01 -6.19 15.78
C ARG A 76 -29.84 -5.68 17.21
N ARG A 77 -29.72 -4.36 17.34
CA ARG A 77 -29.63 -3.67 18.64
C ARG A 77 -30.83 -3.95 19.57
N ASN A 78 -32.03 -4.15 19.02
CA ASN A 78 -33.23 -4.49 19.75
C ASN A 78 -33.36 -5.99 20.13
N GLY A 79 -32.31 -6.78 19.87
CA GLY A 79 -32.26 -8.23 20.12
C GLY A 79 -32.88 -9.12 19.03
N GLN A 80 -33.61 -8.54 18.08
CA GLN A 80 -34.17 -9.30 16.96
C GLN A 80 -33.07 -9.91 16.07
N VAL A 81 -33.26 -11.15 15.66
CA VAL A 81 -32.38 -11.84 14.71
C VAL A 81 -33.03 -11.83 13.33
N LEU A 82 -32.29 -11.31 12.35
CA LEU A 82 -32.71 -11.24 10.95
C LEU A 82 -31.81 -12.11 10.07
N ASP A 83 -32.41 -12.80 9.10
CA ASP A 83 -31.65 -13.43 8.02
C ASP A 83 -31.46 -12.42 6.87
N LEU A 84 -30.26 -11.87 6.77
CA LEU A 84 -29.93 -10.86 5.76
C LEU A 84 -29.96 -11.44 4.33
N ALA A 85 -29.65 -12.73 4.16
CA ALA A 85 -29.67 -13.37 2.84
C ALA A 85 -31.07 -13.35 2.19
N ARG A 86 -32.12 -13.35 3.03
CA ARG A 86 -33.52 -13.35 2.59
C ARG A 86 -34.26 -12.04 2.86
N ALA A 87 -33.62 -11.06 3.48
CA ALA A 87 -34.24 -9.80 3.85
C ALA A 87 -34.66 -8.98 2.62
N GLY A 88 -35.83 -8.34 2.66
CA GLY A 88 -36.27 -7.43 1.61
C GLY A 88 -35.51 -6.11 1.59
N ASN A 89 -35.53 -5.37 0.47
CA ASN A 89 -34.80 -4.11 0.31
C ASN A 89 -35.13 -3.04 1.37
N ALA A 90 -36.37 -2.97 1.82
CA ALA A 90 -36.78 -2.02 2.88
C ALA A 90 -36.09 -2.37 4.21
N THR A 91 -36.03 -3.66 4.58
CA THR A 91 -35.33 -4.16 5.76
C THR A 91 -33.83 -3.88 5.63
N MET A 92 -33.21 -4.18 4.49
CA MET A 92 -31.79 -3.91 4.27
C MET A 92 -31.44 -2.42 4.39
N ARG A 93 -32.29 -1.52 3.93
CA ARG A 93 -32.11 -0.06 4.14
C ARG A 93 -32.13 0.32 5.62
N SER A 94 -32.96 -0.32 6.44
CA SER A 94 -33.00 -0.05 7.87
C SER A 94 -31.81 -0.66 8.65
N VAL A 95 -31.11 -1.65 8.08
CA VAL A 95 -29.97 -2.35 8.69
C VAL A 95 -28.65 -1.68 8.31
N ARG A 96 -28.47 -1.34 7.02
CA ARG A 96 -27.26 -0.69 6.51
C ARG A 96 -27.07 0.68 7.14
N GLY A 97 -25.89 0.91 7.74
CA GLY A 97 -25.55 2.15 8.45
C GLY A 97 -26.04 2.20 9.90
N ALA A 98 -27.12 1.49 10.25
CA ALA A 98 -27.68 1.48 11.61
C ALA A 98 -27.17 0.31 12.46
N ASP A 99 -27.37 -0.94 12.01
CA ASP A 99 -26.97 -2.15 12.73
C ASP A 99 -25.64 -2.71 12.19
N VAL A 100 -25.40 -2.61 10.89
CA VAL A 100 -24.16 -2.98 10.20
C VAL A 100 -23.63 -1.79 9.42
N ALA A 101 -22.38 -1.43 9.67
CA ALA A 101 -21.67 -0.40 8.90
C ALA A 101 -20.47 -1.00 8.17
N MET A 102 -20.05 -0.34 7.10
CA MET A 102 -18.92 -0.79 6.28
C MET A 102 -17.95 0.36 6.01
N ILE A 103 -16.68 0.08 6.18
CA ILE A 103 -15.55 0.87 5.69
C ILE A 103 -15.09 0.20 4.39
N PHE A 104 -15.18 0.92 3.27
CA PHE A 104 -14.82 0.41 1.95
C PHE A 104 -13.31 0.54 1.69
N GLN A 105 -12.80 -0.27 0.78
CA GLN A 105 -11.37 -0.37 0.43
C GLN A 105 -10.78 0.97 -0.06
N GLU A 106 -11.54 1.77 -0.82
CA GLU A 106 -11.04 3.02 -1.39
C GLU A 106 -11.78 4.24 -0.82
N PRO A 107 -11.13 5.07 0.02
CA PRO A 107 -11.74 6.31 0.53
C PRO A 107 -12.09 7.32 -0.57
N MET A 108 -11.36 7.27 -1.70
CA MET A 108 -11.55 8.19 -2.82
C MET A 108 -12.88 8.00 -3.54
N THR A 109 -13.34 6.76 -3.64
CA THR A 109 -14.60 6.39 -4.33
C THR A 109 -15.78 6.29 -3.37
N SER A 110 -15.51 6.17 -2.05
CA SER A 110 -16.54 5.99 -1.02
C SER A 110 -17.20 7.30 -0.57
N LEU A 111 -16.45 8.41 -0.62
CA LEU A 111 -16.97 9.73 -0.29
C LEU A 111 -17.45 10.45 -1.55
N ASN A 112 -18.66 11.01 -1.50
CA ASN A 112 -19.21 11.79 -2.60
C ASN A 112 -18.46 13.14 -2.73
N PRO A 113 -17.78 13.42 -3.87
CA PRO A 113 -16.93 14.60 -4.01
C PRO A 113 -17.68 15.94 -4.02
N VAL A 114 -19.00 15.95 -4.23
CA VAL A 114 -19.81 17.17 -4.31
C VAL A 114 -20.53 17.53 -3.02
N PHE A 115 -20.38 16.74 -1.95
CA PHE A 115 -20.88 17.04 -0.61
C PHE A 115 -19.73 17.23 0.38
N THR A 116 -19.95 18.07 1.39
CA THR A 116 -18.96 18.27 2.45
C THR A 116 -18.85 17.04 3.36
N ALA A 117 -17.76 16.92 4.09
CA ALA A 117 -17.56 15.84 5.06
C ALA A 117 -18.68 15.83 6.13
N GLY A 118 -19.03 17.02 6.63
CA GLY A 118 -20.08 17.18 7.62
C GLY A 118 -21.47 16.80 7.10
N ASP A 119 -21.81 17.17 5.85
CA ASP A 119 -23.09 16.82 5.25
C ASP A 119 -23.28 15.31 5.12
N GLN A 120 -22.23 14.58 4.69
CA GLN A 120 -22.30 13.14 4.50
C GLN A 120 -22.44 12.38 5.82
N ILE A 121 -21.77 12.81 6.89
CA ILE A 121 -21.92 12.22 8.22
C ILE A 121 -23.33 12.56 8.77
N ALA A 122 -23.77 13.82 8.67
CA ALA A 122 -25.07 14.27 9.16
C ALA A 122 -26.23 13.61 8.42
N GLU A 123 -26.09 13.27 7.13
CA GLU A 123 -27.10 12.54 6.35
C GLU A 123 -27.40 11.17 6.99
N SER A 124 -26.34 10.39 7.31
CA SER A 124 -26.49 9.09 7.97
C SER A 124 -27.21 9.21 9.32
N ILE A 125 -26.81 10.19 10.14
CA ILE A 125 -27.41 10.45 11.46
C ILE A 125 -28.89 10.82 11.31
N ARG A 126 -29.25 11.73 10.42
CA ARG A 126 -30.63 12.14 10.16
C ARG A 126 -31.50 10.98 9.70
N HIS A 127 -30.98 10.17 8.79
CA HIS A 127 -31.71 9.04 8.21
C HIS A 127 -32.01 7.95 9.24
N HIS A 128 -31.05 7.60 10.09
CA HIS A 128 -31.18 6.46 11.01
C HIS A 128 -31.55 6.82 12.44
N GLN A 129 -31.29 8.04 12.88
CA GLN A 129 -31.57 8.48 14.25
C GLN A 129 -32.71 9.51 14.31
N GLY A 130 -33.22 10.00 13.15
CA GLY A 130 -34.32 10.96 13.09
C GLY A 130 -33.96 12.34 13.64
N MET A 131 -32.68 12.68 13.79
CA MET A 131 -32.26 13.99 14.29
C MET A 131 -32.57 15.10 13.29
N ASP A 132 -32.87 16.29 13.79
CA ASP A 132 -32.97 17.48 12.95
C ASP A 132 -31.58 17.88 12.38
N ARG A 133 -31.59 18.85 11.46
CA ARG A 133 -30.37 19.26 10.74
C ARG A 133 -29.30 19.83 11.68
N ALA A 134 -29.69 20.60 12.69
CA ALA A 134 -28.75 21.26 13.60
C ALA A 134 -28.13 20.25 14.57
N ALA A 135 -28.95 19.37 15.15
CA ALA A 135 -28.50 18.28 16.03
C ALA A 135 -27.59 17.28 15.29
N ALA A 136 -27.97 16.89 14.06
CA ALA A 136 -27.13 15.98 13.24
C ALA A 136 -25.79 16.59 12.87
N ARG A 137 -25.72 17.92 12.59
CA ARG A 137 -24.45 18.60 12.32
C ARG A 137 -23.58 18.70 13.58
N ALA A 138 -24.16 18.93 14.75
CA ALA A 138 -23.42 18.93 16.03
C ALA A 138 -22.85 17.54 16.34
N GLU A 139 -23.64 16.48 16.10
CA GLU A 139 -23.18 15.11 16.28
C GLU A 139 -22.11 14.73 15.23
N ALA A 140 -22.21 15.22 13.98
CA ALA A 140 -21.18 15.04 12.97
C ALA A 140 -19.83 15.68 13.42
N LEU A 141 -19.88 16.87 14.04
CA LEU A 141 -18.67 17.47 14.62
C LEU A 141 -18.08 16.58 15.72
N ARG A 142 -18.93 16.10 16.65
CA ARG A 142 -18.48 15.19 17.72
C ARG A 142 -17.85 13.91 17.15
N MET A 143 -18.39 13.36 16.06
CA MET A 143 -17.82 12.19 15.40
C MET A 143 -16.46 12.49 14.77
N LEU A 144 -16.26 13.67 14.15
CA LEU A 144 -14.96 14.09 13.62
C LEU A 144 -13.91 14.28 14.73
N GLU A 145 -14.32 14.83 15.89
CA GLU A 145 -13.47 14.95 17.07
C GLU A 145 -13.10 13.57 17.63
N LEU A 146 -14.06 12.63 17.70
CA LEU A 146 -13.86 11.25 18.17
C LEU A 146 -12.82 10.51 17.33
N VAL A 147 -12.82 10.70 16.01
CA VAL A 147 -11.81 10.11 15.12
C VAL A 147 -10.52 10.95 15.05
N ARG A 148 -10.34 11.91 15.96
CA ARG A 148 -9.13 12.73 16.12
C ARG A 148 -8.76 13.51 14.85
N ILE A 149 -9.74 14.08 14.15
CA ILE A 149 -9.47 14.99 13.03
C ILE A 149 -9.02 16.35 13.61
N PRO A 150 -7.85 16.87 13.19
CA PRO A 150 -7.42 18.21 13.55
C PRO A 150 -8.38 19.25 13.01
N GLU A 151 -8.64 20.31 13.81
CA GLU A 151 -9.56 21.38 13.41
C GLU A 151 -10.92 20.86 12.88
N ALA A 152 -11.50 19.87 13.53
CA ALA A 152 -12.72 19.16 13.10
C ALA A 152 -13.85 20.12 12.67
N ARG A 153 -13.97 21.28 13.35
CA ARG A 153 -14.97 22.30 13.01
C ARG A 153 -14.77 22.88 11.61
N ASN A 154 -13.51 23.08 11.18
CA ASN A 154 -13.19 23.57 9.85
C ASN A 154 -13.37 22.47 8.78
N VAL A 155 -13.18 21.20 9.17
CA VAL A 155 -13.30 20.04 8.28
C VAL A 155 -14.74 19.73 7.93
N LEU A 156 -15.71 20.05 8.80
CA LEU A 156 -17.15 19.90 8.49
C LEU A 156 -17.54 20.49 7.13
N ASP A 157 -16.98 21.64 6.77
CA ASP A 157 -17.31 22.38 5.55
C ASP A 157 -16.37 22.12 4.38
N ARG A 158 -15.39 21.21 4.55
CA ARG A 158 -14.47 20.82 3.49
C ARG A 158 -15.03 19.67 2.65
N TYR A 159 -14.69 19.71 1.36
CA TYR A 159 -14.98 18.64 0.42
C TYR A 159 -13.90 17.55 0.47
N PRO A 160 -14.20 16.30 0.10
CA PRO A 160 -13.23 15.19 0.14
C PRO A 160 -11.91 15.47 -0.56
N HIS A 161 -11.92 16.17 -1.71
CA HIS A 161 -10.71 16.51 -2.47
C HIS A 161 -9.78 17.50 -1.74
N GLN A 162 -10.26 18.19 -0.70
CA GLN A 162 -9.49 19.13 0.11
C GLN A 162 -8.83 18.46 1.34
N LEU A 163 -9.07 17.15 1.53
CA LEU A 163 -8.59 16.38 2.67
C LEU A 163 -7.42 15.47 2.27
N SER A 164 -6.47 15.24 3.20
CA SER A 164 -5.43 14.22 3.04
C SER A 164 -6.02 12.80 2.99
N GLY A 165 -5.26 11.81 2.53
CA GLY A 165 -5.71 10.41 2.50
C GLY A 165 -6.13 9.92 3.88
N GLY A 166 -5.31 10.15 4.91
CA GLY A 166 -5.63 9.80 6.29
C GLY A 166 -6.84 10.54 6.85
N MET A 167 -7.03 11.82 6.51
CA MET A 167 -8.25 12.55 6.91
C MET A 167 -9.50 11.99 6.25
N ARG A 168 -9.46 11.65 4.95
CA ARG A 168 -10.58 10.99 4.26
C ARG A 168 -10.96 9.67 4.92
N GLN A 169 -9.95 8.88 5.27
CA GLN A 169 -10.16 7.60 5.97
C GLN A 169 -10.84 7.82 7.33
N ARG A 170 -10.39 8.80 8.13
CA ARG A 170 -11.01 9.16 9.40
C ARG A 170 -12.45 9.66 9.23
N VAL A 171 -12.73 10.46 8.19
CA VAL A 171 -14.10 10.89 7.85
C VAL A 171 -14.98 9.68 7.51
N MET A 172 -14.48 8.73 6.73
CA MET A 172 -15.21 7.49 6.40
C MET A 172 -15.48 6.63 7.64
N ILE A 173 -14.52 6.52 8.56
CA ILE A 173 -14.71 5.85 9.85
C ILE A 173 -15.75 6.58 10.69
N ALA A 174 -15.71 7.93 10.78
CA ALA A 174 -16.69 8.73 11.49
C ALA A 174 -18.09 8.51 10.92
N MET A 175 -18.24 8.47 9.60
CA MET A 175 -19.51 8.19 8.92
C MET A 175 -20.01 6.77 9.24
N ALA A 176 -19.17 5.76 9.14
CA ALA A 176 -19.53 4.37 9.45
C ALA A 176 -19.99 4.18 10.90
N LEU A 177 -19.34 4.86 11.85
CA LEU A 177 -19.61 4.72 13.27
C LEU A 177 -20.65 5.71 13.82
N SER A 178 -21.12 6.66 13.00
CA SER A 178 -22.05 7.72 13.41
C SER A 178 -23.34 7.20 14.04
N CYS A 179 -23.80 6.01 13.63
CA CYS A 179 -25.00 5.37 14.16
C CYS A 179 -24.69 4.28 15.19
N LYS A 180 -23.46 4.13 15.65
CA LYS A 180 -23.03 3.12 16.65
C LYS A 180 -23.48 1.69 16.25
N PRO A 181 -22.98 1.10 15.15
CA PRO A 181 -23.43 -0.19 14.64
C PRO A 181 -23.11 -1.33 15.62
N GLN A 182 -23.84 -2.46 15.50
CA GLN A 182 -23.51 -3.70 16.23
C GLN A 182 -22.35 -4.46 15.57
N LEU A 183 -22.22 -4.30 14.25
CA LEU A 183 -21.18 -4.94 13.43
C LEU A 183 -20.52 -3.90 12.52
N LEU A 184 -19.20 -3.82 12.56
CA LEU A 184 -18.38 -3.07 11.61
C LEU A 184 -17.72 -4.05 10.64
N ILE A 185 -17.87 -3.83 9.35
CA ILE A 185 -17.12 -4.51 8.30
C ILE A 185 -16.07 -3.53 7.79
N ALA A 186 -14.80 -3.84 8.01
CA ALA A 186 -13.66 -3.04 7.55
C ALA A 186 -12.94 -3.77 6.42
N ASP A 187 -13.24 -3.39 5.17
CA ASP A 187 -12.67 -4.01 3.98
C ASP A 187 -11.41 -3.22 3.56
N GLU A 188 -10.25 -3.75 3.91
CA GLU A 188 -8.93 -3.17 3.70
C GLU A 188 -8.84 -1.69 4.16
N PRO A 189 -9.20 -1.37 5.41
CA PRO A 189 -9.37 0.01 5.86
C PRO A 189 -8.08 0.82 5.94
N THR A 190 -6.93 0.18 5.75
CA THR A 190 -5.60 0.81 5.85
C THR A 190 -4.79 0.69 4.57
N THR A 191 -5.34 0.12 3.51
CA THR A 191 -4.67 0.02 2.19
C THR A 191 -4.38 1.41 1.64
N ALA A 192 -3.20 1.58 1.06
CA ALA A 192 -2.67 2.85 0.56
C ALA A 192 -2.46 3.97 1.61
N LEU A 193 -2.40 3.61 2.89
CA LEU A 193 -1.98 4.52 3.96
C LEU A 193 -0.53 4.25 4.37
N ASP A 194 0.15 5.31 4.79
CA ASP A 194 1.47 5.19 5.39
C ASP A 194 1.42 4.42 6.70
N VAL A 195 2.51 3.73 7.04
CA VAL A 195 2.59 2.87 8.23
C VAL A 195 2.23 3.60 9.53
N THR A 196 2.56 4.88 9.64
CA THR A 196 2.21 5.71 10.82
C THR A 196 0.71 5.98 10.90
N ILE A 197 0.10 6.40 9.79
CA ILE A 197 -1.35 6.62 9.71
C ILE A 197 -2.11 5.30 9.88
N GLN A 198 -1.62 4.21 9.26
CA GLN A 198 -2.15 2.87 9.44
C GLN A 198 -2.20 2.49 10.92
N ALA A 199 -1.08 2.61 11.66
CA ALA A 199 -1.02 2.29 13.09
C ALA A 199 -2.01 3.15 13.92
N GLN A 200 -2.14 4.44 13.61
CA GLN A 200 -3.12 5.33 14.26
C GLN A 200 -4.57 4.91 13.99
N ILE A 201 -4.90 4.51 12.75
CA ILE A 201 -6.24 4.04 12.38
C ILE A 201 -6.58 2.72 13.06
N LEU A 202 -5.63 1.77 13.13
CA LEU A 202 -5.83 0.50 13.83
C LEU A 202 -6.10 0.71 15.32
N GLN A 203 -5.31 1.57 15.98
CA GLN A 203 -5.52 1.94 17.35
C GLN A 203 -6.88 2.61 17.58
N LEU A 204 -7.29 3.49 16.66
CA LEU A 204 -8.59 4.16 16.70
C LEU A 204 -9.74 3.16 16.60
N ILE A 205 -9.73 2.27 15.59
CA ILE A 205 -10.77 1.25 15.40
C ILE A 205 -10.88 0.38 16.65
N ARG A 206 -9.76 -0.04 17.24
CA ARG A 206 -9.74 -0.85 18.45
C ARG A 206 -10.35 -0.10 19.65
N GLN A 207 -9.95 1.15 19.89
CA GLN A 207 -10.53 1.97 20.96
C GLN A 207 -12.04 2.11 20.80
N LEU A 208 -12.53 2.39 19.57
CA LEU A 208 -13.94 2.52 19.29
C LEU A 208 -14.70 1.20 19.40
N GLN A 209 -14.06 0.07 19.09
CA GLN A 209 -14.61 -1.27 19.32
C GLN A 209 -14.82 -1.53 20.81
N ASP A 210 -13.81 -1.23 21.63
CA ASP A 210 -13.88 -1.40 23.10
C ASP A 210 -14.98 -0.52 23.69
N ASP A 211 -15.06 0.77 23.29
CA ASP A 211 -16.05 1.73 23.78
C ASP A 211 -17.50 1.37 23.39
N MET A 212 -17.70 0.78 22.20
CA MET A 212 -19.02 0.47 21.66
C MET A 212 -19.41 -1.01 21.80
N HIS A 213 -18.48 -1.88 22.22
CA HIS A 213 -18.66 -3.34 22.29
C HIS A 213 -19.20 -3.95 20.99
N MET A 214 -18.79 -3.41 19.83
CA MET A 214 -19.21 -3.91 18.52
C MET A 214 -18.38 -5.10 18.07
N GLY A 215 -18.98 -6.02 17.28
CA GLY A 215 -18.24 -7.02 16.53
C GLY A 215 -17.54 -6.38 15.32
N VAL A 216 -16.36 -6.86 14.95
CA VAL A 216 -15.61 -6.35 13.79
C VAL A 216 -15.24 -7.49 12.86
N ILE A 217 -15.56 -7.35 11.57
CA ILE A 217 -14.97 -8.14 10.50
C ILE A 217 -13.87 -7.28 9.87
N PHE A 218 -12.64 -7.75 9.93
CA PHE A 218 -11.48 -7.03 9.40
C PHE A 218 -10.91 -7.78 8.20
N ILE A 219 -11.05 -7.25 7.01
CA ILE A 219 -10.52 -7.86 5.78
C ILE A 219 -9.20 -7.19 5.44
N THR A 220 -8.16 -7.98 5.26
CA THR A 220 -6.84 -7.50 4.83
C THR A 220 -6.01 -8.66 4.27
N HIS A 221 -5.01 -8.31 3.47
CA HIS A 221 -3.95 -9.22 3.03
C HIS A 221 -2.67 -9.07 3.88
N ASP A 222 -2.59 -8.06 4.76
CA ASP A 222 -1.44 -7.78 5.62
C ASP A 222 -1.53 -8.58 6.93
N MET A 223 -0.73 -9.63 7.03
CA MET A 223 -0.68 -10.49 8.21
C MET A 223 -0.09 -9.81 9.44
N GLY A 224 0.73 -8.74 9.27
CA GLY A 224 1.21 -7.91 10.39
C GLY A 224 0.04 -7.18 11.04
N VAL A 225 -0.85 -6.61 10.24
CA VAL A 225 -2.10 -5.98 10.70
C VAL A 225 -3.01 -7.01 11.39
N VAL A 226 -3.17 -8.20 10.79
CA VAL A 226 -3.98 -9.28 11.37
C VAL A 226 -3.48 -9.67 12.76
N ALA A 227 -2.16 -9.83 12.94
CA ALA A 227 -1.56 -10.15 14.24
C ALA A 227 -1.86 -9.07 15.30
N GLU A 228 -1.99 -7.81 14.87
CA GLU A 228 -2.23 -6.69 15.77
C GLU A 228 -3.71 -6.56 16.18
N VAL A 229 -4.67 -6.85 15.27
CA VAL A 229 -6.09 -6.56 15.54
C VAL A 229 -6.95 -7.79 15.79
N ALA A 230 -6.63 -8.96 15.22
CA ALA A 230 -7.55 -10.08 15.19
C ALA A 230 -7.52 -10.96 16.44
N ASP A 231 -8.70 -11.31 16.95
CA ASP A 231 -8.89 -12.39 17.94
C ASP A 231 -8.88 -13.75 17.26
N ARG A 232 -9.57 -13.84 16.12
CA ARG A 232 -9.72 -15.04 15.32
C ARG A 232 -9.52 -14.74 13.85
N VAL A 233 -8.97 -15.70 13.12
CA VAL A 233 -8.64 -15.57 11.71
C VAL A 233 -9.37 -16.63 10.89
N VAL A 234 -9.97 -16.21 9.79
CA VAL A 234 -10.57 -17.05 8.75
C VAL A 234 -9.69 -16.91 7.50
N VAL A 235 -9.07 -18.00 7.08
CA VAL A 235 -8.20 -18.01 5.90
C VAL A 235 -8.99 -18.48 4.70
N MET A 236 -9.04 -17.67 3.64
CA MET A 236 -9.74 -17.97 2.38
C MET A 236 -8.76 -18.21 1.25
N TYR A 237 -9.01 -19.22 0.44
CA TYR A 237 -8.25 -19.53 -0.76
C TYR A 237 -9.19 -19.95 -1.89
N ARG A 238 -9.16 -19.23 -3.02
CA ARG A 238 -9.96 -19.50 -4.23
C ARG A 238 -11.46 -19.72 -3.96
N GLY A 239 -12.04 -18.97 -3.04
CA GLY A 239 -13.46 -19.03 -2.69
C GLY A 239 -13.83 -19.97 -1.56
N ASP A 240 -12.89 -20.78 -1.07
CA ASP A 240 -13.10 -21.72 0.05
C ASP A 240 -12.46 -21.20 1.33
N LYS A 241 -13.09 -21.51 2.48
CA LYS A 241 -12.44 -21.40 3.78
C LYS A 241 -11.52 -22.59 3.98
N VAL A 242 -10.22 -22.35 4.09
CA VAL A 242 -9.23 -23.43 4.22
C VAL A 242 -8.75 -23.64 5.66
N GLU A 243 -8.81 -22.59 6.48
CA GLU A 243 -8.44 -22.68 7.90
C GLU A 243 -9.18 -21.62 8.72
N GLU A 244 -9.48 -21.91 9.99
CA GLU A 244 -10.05 -20.98 10.96
C GLU A 244 -9.52 -21.31 12.36
N GLY A 245 -9.18 -20.29 13.13
CA GLY A 245 -8.74 -20.48 14.51
C GLY A 245 -8.38 -19.18 15.22
N PRO A 246 -8.06 -19.22 16.51
CA PRO A 246 -7.48 -18.10 17.23
C PRO A 246 -6.24 -17.56 16.53
N SER A 247 -6.06 -16.24 16.54
CA SER A 247 -4.90 -15.60 15.89
C SER A 247 -3.59 -16.24 16.35
N SER A 248 -3.40 -16.45 17.65
CA SER A 248 -2.21 -17.11 18.20
C SER A 248 -1.93 -18.50 17.59
N GLN A 249 -2.96 -19.31 17.36
CA GLN A 249 -2.80 -20.64 16.76
C GLN A 249 -2.43 -20.56 15.27
N ILE A 250 -3.10 -19.70 14.50
CA ILE A 250 -2.85 -19.54 13.06
C ILE A 250 -1.39 -19.08 12.82
N PHE A 251 -0.87 -18.18 13.66
CA PHE A 251 0.50 -17.69 13.52
C PHE A 251 1.57 -18.68 14.04
N ALA A 252 1.30 -19.39 15.14
CA ALA A 252 2.28 -20.30 15.75
C ALA A 252 2.31 -21.69 15.11
N ALA A 253 1.14 -22.23 14.71
CA ALA A 253 0.99 -23.60 14.23
C ALA A 253 -0.07 -23.71 13.13
N PRO A 254 0.15 -23.09 11.96
CA PRO A 254 -0.76 -23.17 10.82
C PRO A 254 -0.84 -24.60 10.29
N ARG A 255 -2.06 -25.11 10.09
CA ARG A 255 -2.30 -26.51 9.67
C ARG A 255 -2.36 -26.67 8.16
N HIS A 256 -3.00 -25.72 7.46
CA HIS A 256 -3.17 -25.80 6.02
C HIS A 256 -1.91 -25.36 5.27
N ALA A 257 -1.55 -26.04 4.16
CA ALA A 257 -0.37 -25.74 3.36
C ALA A 257 -0.37 -24.28 2.84
N TYR A 258 -1.52 -23.80 2.40
CA TYR A 258 -1.68 -22.41 1.94
C TYR A 258 -1.43 -21.41 3.06
N THR A 259 -1.93 -21.65 4.29
CA THR A 259 -1.70 -20.76 5.44
C THR A 259 -0.21 -20.68 5.77
N ARG A 260 0.51 -21.81 5.73
CA ARG A 260 1.98 -21.85 5.90
C ARG A 260 2.69 -21.04 4.82
N ALA A 261 2.30 -21.23 3.56
CA ALA A 261 2.87 -20.48 2.43
C ALA A 261 2.59 -18.97 2.54
N LEU A 262 1.37 -18.59 2.94
CA LEU A 262 1.01 -17.19 3.15
C LEU A 262 1.86 -16.54 4.25
N LEU A 263 2.02 -17.20 5.40
CA LEU A 263 2.80 -16.70 6.54
C LEU A 263 4.31 -16.67 6.27
N SER A 264 4.84 -17.59 5.45
CA SER A 264 6.26 -17.60 5.08
C SER A 264 6.62 -16.43 4.14
N ALA A 265 5.67 -16.00 3.32
CA ALA A 265 5.86 -14.87 2.40
C ALA A 265 5.79 -13.49 3.09
N VAL A 266 5.29 -13.42 4.34
CA VAL A 266 5.16 -12.16 5.08
C VAL A 266 6.54 -11.58 5.39
N PRO A 267 6.84 -10.36 4.93
CA PRO A 267 8.07 -9.68 5.31
C PRO A 267 8.09 -9.43 6.83
N LYS A 268 9.11 -9.90 7.51
CA LYS A 268 9.27 -9.68 8.96
C LYS A 268 10.40 -8.69 9.18
N LEU A 269 10.08 -7.54 9.74
CA LEU A 269 11.07 -6.57 10.16
C LEU A 269 12.01 -7.19 11.22
N GLY A 270 13.33 -7.03 11.03
CA GLY A 270 14.35 -7.65 11.88
C GLY A 270 14.75 -9.08 11.48
N ALA A 271 14.13 -9.66 10.43
CA ALA A 271 14.51 -10.98 9.94
C ALA A 271 15.91 -11.03 9.29
N MET A 272 16.47 -9.86 9.01
CA MET A 272 17.80 -9.70 8.39
C MET A 272 18.87 -9.27 9.40
N GLN A 273 18.56 -9.32 10.71
CA GLN A 273 19.50 -8.90 11.76
C GLN A 273 20.85 -9.61 11.65
N GLY A 274 21.94 -8.87 11.82
CA GLY A 274 23.31 -9.37 11.70
C GLY A 274 23.78 -9.64 10.25
N THR A 275 22.98 -9.34 9.23
CA THR A 275 23.37 -9.52 7.81
C THR A 275 23.60 -8.16 7.15
N ASP A 276 24.49 -8.11 6.14
CA ASP A 276 24.84 -6.86 5.44
C ASP A 276 24.29 -6.81 4.00
N LEU A 277 23.98 -7.95 3.40
CA LEU A 277 23.58 -8.08 2.01
C LEU A 277 22.10 -8.43 1.84
N PRO A 278 21.48 -8.03 0.73
CA PRO A 278 20.11 -8.45 0.37
C PRO A 278 19.97 -9.97 0.33
N ARG A 279 18.76 -10.47 0.63
CA ARG A 279 18.44 -11.90 0.61
C ARG A 279 17.06 -12.14 0.01
N HIS A 280 16.92 -13.27 -0.68
CA HIS A 280 15.63 -13.76 -1.18
C HIS A 280 14.65 -14.05 -0.03
N PHE A 281 13.36 -13.90 -0.32
CA PHE A 281 12.31 -14.48 0.51
C PHE A 281 12.31 -16.00 0.31
N GLU A 282 12.13 -16.72 1.39
CA GLU A 282 11.83 -18.14 1.35
C GLU A 282 10.39 -18.33 0.91
N LEU A 283 10.19 -19.00 -0.22
CA LEU A 283 8.86 -19.26 -0.76
C LEU A 283 8.52 -20.74 -0.55
N ILE A 284 7.36 -21.02 0.03
CA ILE A 284 6.83 -22.36 0.23
C ILE A 284 5.83 -22.67 -0.88
N ASN A 285 5.91 -23.87 -1.47
CA ASN A 285 4.92 -24.33 -2.43
C ASN A 285 3.54 -24.45 -1.76
N LYS A 286 2.53 -23.79 -2.32
CA LYS A 286 1.17 -23.73 -1.78
C LYS A 286 0.47 -25.10 -1.76
N VAL A 287 0.92 -26.04 -2.57
CA VAL A 287 0.31 -27.38 -2.71
C VAL A 287 1.08 -28.41 -1.89
N GLU A 288 2.39 -28.41 -1.98
CA GLU A 288 3.24 -29.49 -1.40
C GLU A 288 3.86 -29.10 -0.05
N ALA A 289 3.68 -27.86 0.39
CA ALA A 289 4.32 -27.30 1.60
C ALA A 289 5.85 -27.50 1.65
N ALA A 290 6.48 -27.74 0.49
CA ALA A 290 7.92 -27.87 0.34
C ALA A 290 8.54 -26.49 0.06
N SER A 291 9.72 -26.23 0.64
CA SER A 291 10.49 -25.03 0.33
C SER A 291 10.96 -25.07 -1.12
N VAL A 292 10.60 -24.03 -1.89
CA VAL A 292 10.92 -23.91 -3.32
C VAL A 292 12.19 -23.07 -3.54
N THR A 293 12.60 -22.30 -2.52
CA THR A 293 13.76 -21.43 -2.68
C THR A 293 15.04 -22.16 -2.30
N LEU A 294 15.91 -22.35 -3.27
CA LEU A 294 17.29 -22.69 -3.02
C LEU A 294 17.93 -21.52 -2.25
N GLU A 295 18.44 -21.76 -1.05
CA GLU A 295 19.30 -20.80 -0.35
C GLU A 295 20.54 -20.55 -1.21
N SER A 296 20.47 -19.56 -2.09
CA SER A 296 21.69 -19.02 -2.68
C SER A 296 22.38 -18.16 -1.63
N ALA A 297 23.65 -18.43 -1.36
CA ALA A 297 24.45 -17.59 -0.49
C ALA A 297 24.33 -16.12 -0.93
N PRO A 298 24.19 -15.17 0.00
CA PRO A 298 24.08 -13.76 -0.34
C PRO A 298 25.37 -13.33 -1.08
N VAL A 299 25.19 -12.73 -2.25
CA VAL A 299 26.30 -12.25 -3.08
C VAL A 299 26.24 -10.74 -3.12
N ASP A 300 27.35 -10.08 -2.82
CA ASP A 300 27.46 -8.64 -3.06
C ASP A 300 27.52 -8.38 -4.57
N THR A 301 26.48 -7.76 -5.10
CA THR A 301 26.39 -7.43 -6.52
C THR A 301 27.13 -6.16 -6.89
N ARG A 302 27.65 -5.42 -5.91
CA ARG A 302 28.43 -4.19 -6.11
C ARG A 302 29.88 -4.52 -6.45
N PRO A 303 30.43 -4.02 -7.57
CA PRO A 303 31.86 -4.17 -7.86
C PRO A 303 32.70 -3.43 -6.81
N ALA A 304 33.74 -4.07 -6.31
CA ALA A 304 34.67 -3.46 -5.36
C ALA A 304 35.32 -2.20 -5.96
N GLY A 305 35.36 -1.10 -5.20
CA GLY A 305 35.97 0.16 -5.64
C GLY A 305 35.21 0.89 -6.76
N ALA A 306 33.99 0.49 -7.08
CA ALA A 306 33.17 1.14 -8.13
C ALA A 306 32.93 2.61 -7.82
N GLN A 307 32.98 3.46 -8.86
CA GLN A 307 32.53 4.84 -8.78
C GLN A 307 31.00 4.89 -8.89
N PRO A 308 30.34 5.92 -8.32
CA PRO A 308 28.91 6.10 -8.46
C PRO A 308 28.49 6.15 -9.93
N ILE A 309 27.47 5.37 -10.29
CA ILE A 309 26.86 5.41 -11.62
C ILE A 309 25.93 6.60 -11.80
N LEU A 310 25.29 6.99 -10.69
CA LEU A 310 24.44 8.17 -10.59
C LEU A 310 24.79 8.94 -9.31
N ARG A 311 24.98 10.25 -9.42
CA ARG A 311 25.25 11.11 -8.28
C ARG A 311 24.27 12.27 -8.28
N VAL A 312 23.55 12.45 -7.20
CA VAL A 312 22.61 13.56 -6.97
C VAL A 312 23.21 14.51 -5.94
N LYS A 313 23.25 15.80 -6.24
CA LYS A 313 23.79 16.85 -5.36
C LYS A 313 22.82 18.00 -5.21
N ASP A 314 22.43 18.31 -3.99
CA ASP A 314 21.61 19.46 -3.59
C ASP A 314 20.37 19.65 -4.47
N LEU A 315 19.71 18.54 -4.86
CA LEU A 315 18.55 18.56 -5.74
C LEU A 315 17.38 19.28 -5.07
N VAL A 316 16.78 20.26 -5.78
CA VAL A 316 15.59 20.98 -5.35
C VAL A 316 14.50 20.87 -6.40
N THR A 317 13.33 20.35 -5.98
CA THR A 317 12.14 20.26 -6.83
C THR A 317 10.92 20.77 -6.07
N ARG A 318 10.28 21.82 -6.60
CA ARG A 318 9.16 22.53 -5.97
C ARG A 318 8.03 22.73 -6.96
N PHE A 319 6.79 22.78 -6.46
CA PHE A 319 5.60 23.03 -7.28
C PHE A 319 4.88 24.29 -6.79
N ASP A 320 4.62 25.22 -7.69
CA ASP A 320 3.91 26.46 -7.40
C ASP A 320 2.39 26.23 -7.36
N LEU A 321 1.77 26.61 -6.26
CA LEU A 321 0.31 26.59 -6.09
C LEU A 321 -0.23 28.00 -6.36
N ARG A 322 -0.96 28.13 -7.47
CA ARG A 322 -1.56 29.38 -7.93
C ARG A 322 -3.01 29.49 -7.44
N ALA A 323 -3.42 30.70 -7.06
CA ALA A 323 -4.78 30.95 -6.59
C ALA A 323 -5.23 32.39 -6.88
N GLY A 324 -6.57 32.60 -6.81
CA GLY A 324 -7.22 33.88 -7.07
C GLY A 324 -7.44 34.19 -8.55
N LEU A 325 -8.18 35.29 -8.82
CA LEU A 325 -8.59 35.67 -10.18
C LEU A 325 -7.42 35.94 -11.13
N LEU A 326 -6.28 36.35 -10.59
CA LEU A 326 -5.06 36.67 -11.35
C LEU A 326 -4.08 35.47 -11.45
N ASN A 327 -4.49 34.27 -11.02
CA ASN A 327 -3.68 33.03 -11.07
C ASN A 327 -2.23 33.23 -10.53
N ARG A 328 -2.08 34.03 -9.45
CA ARG A 328 -0.78 34.30 -8.84
C ARG A 328 -0.34 33.16 -7.93
N VAL A 329 0.98 32.90 -7.90
CA VAL A 329 1.57 31.96 -6.95
C VAL A 329 1.35 32.47 -5.54
N LYS A 330 0.65 31.71 -4.68
CA LYS A 330 0.41 32.04 -3.27
C LYS A 330 1.14 31.15 -2.30
N ARG A 331 1.33 29.90 -2.67
CA ARG A 331 2.01 28.89 -1.87
C ARG A 331 2.90 28.04 -2.76
N ARG A 332 3.79 27.29 -2.15
CA ARG A 332 4.71 26.38 -2.82
C ARG A 332 4.79 25.07 -2.10
N VAL A 333 4.76 23.95 -2.84
CA VAL A 333 5.05 22.63 -2.32
C VAL A 333 6.55 22.42 -2.38
N HIS A 334 7.19 22.22 -1.25
CA HIS A 334 8.61 21.89 -1.11
C HIS A 334 8.79 20.38 -1.15
N ALA A 335 8.72 19.80 -2.36
CA ALA A 335 8.68 18.35 -2.53
C ALA A 335 10.06 17.70 -2.38
N VAL A 336 11.13 18.38 -2.83
CA VAL A 336 12.52 17.94 -2.68
C VAL A 336 13.37 19.14 -2.34
N GLU A 337 14.13 19.06 -1.24
CA GLU A 337 14.92 20.16 -0.69
C GLU A 337 16.34 19.70 -0.39
N LYS A 338 17.29 20.08 -1.27
CA LYS A 338 18.72 19.80 -1.18
C LYS A 338 19.06 18.32 -0.96
N VAL A 339 18.36 17.43 -1.66
CA VAL A 339 18.59 15.99 -1.58
C VAL A 339 19.89 15.63 -2.28
N SER A 340 20.75 14.89 -1.57
CA SER A 340 22.05 14.42 -2.08
C SER A 340 22.26 12.94 -1.75
N PHE A 341 22.64 12.13 -2.76
CA PHE A 341 23.01 10.73 -2.60
C PHE A 341 23.78 10.23 -3.82
N ASP A 342 24.53 9.15 -3.63
CA ASP A 342 25.20 8.39 -4.69
C ASP A 342 24.51 7.03 -4.86
N LEU A 343 24.44 6.52 -6.10
CA LEU A 343 24.02 5.16 -6.43
C LEU A 343 25.15 4.46 -7.19
N TYR A 344 25.49 3.25 -6.77
CA TYR A 344 26.59 2.48 -7.34
C TYR A 344 26.08 1.38 -8.30
N PRO A 345 26.91 0.92 -9.27
CA PRO A 345 26.55 -0.22 -10.12
C PRO A 345 26.20 -1.44 -9.29
N GLY A 346 25.15 -2.18 -9.67
CA GLY A 346 24.71 -3.38 -8.96
C GLY A 346 24.14 -3.13 -7.55
N GLU A 347 24.00 -1.86 -7.12
CA GLU A 347 23.45 -1.50 -5.82
C GLU A 347 21.92 -1.39 -5.89
N THR A 348 21.25 -1.73 -4.80
CA THR A 348 19.89 -1.25 -4.49
C THR A 348 19.99 -0.22 -3.38
N LEU A 349 19.79 1.07 -3.72
CA LEU A 349 19.53 2.13 -2.75
C LEU A 349 18.03 2.28 -2.57
N ALA A 350 17.53 2.06 -1.36
CA ALA A 350 16.13 2.31 -1.07
C ALA A 350 15.90 3.74 -0.57
N ILE A 351 14.82 4.39 -1.03
CA ILE A 351 14.31 5.64 -0.47
C ILE A 351 12.99 5.33 0.24
N VAL A 352 12.94 5.59 1.55
CA VAL A 352 11.80 5.31 2.41
C VAL A 352 11.29 6.57 3.10
N GLY A 353 10.05 6.54 3.57
CA GLY A 353 9.39 7.66 4.26
C GLY A 353 7.90 7.66 3.98
N GLU A 354 7.16 8.56 4.62
CA GLU A 354 5.71 8.65 4.47
C GLU A 354 5.28 9.26 3.12
N SER A 355 4.00 9.06 2.75
CA SER A 355 3.46 9.60 1.50
C SER A 355 3.55 11.13 1.46
N GLY A 356 3.88 11.67 0.30
CA GLY A 356 4.06 13.11 0.15
C GLY A 356 5.39 13.66 0.67
N CYS A 357 6.31 12.85 1.24
CA CYS A 357 7.62 13.32 1.67
C CYS A 357 8.62 13.60 0.52
N GLY A 358 8.25 13.31 -0.75
CA GLY A 358 9.05 13.65 -1.92
C GLY A 358 9.73 12.48 -2.65
N LYS A 359 9.57 11.23 -2.23
CA LYS A 359 10.23 10.03 -2.81
C LYS A 359 10.02 9.91 -4.32
N SER A 360 8.76 9.82 -4.75
CA SER A 360 8.41 9.70 -6.18
C SER A 360 8.81 10.93 -6.98
N THR A 361 8.77 12.14 -6.37
CA THR A 361 9.26 13.37 -7.01
C THR A 361 10.77 13.27 -7.25
N THR A 362 11.53 12.79 -6.27
CA THR A 362 12.98 12.56 -6.42
C THR A 362 13.25 11.59 -7.59
N GLY A 363 12.56 10.45 -7.64
CA GLY A 363 12.72 9.48 -8.73
C GLY A 363 12.38 10.07 -10.11
N ARG A 364 11.28 10.82 -10.22
CA ARG A 364 10.86 11.47 -11.48
C ARG A 364 11.81 12.58 -11.92
N SER A 365 12.43 13.29 -10.99
CA SER A 365 13.43 14.32 -11.29
C SER A 365 14.66 13.73 -11.99
N LEU A 366 15.07 12.50 -11.65
CA LEU A 366 16.23 11.83 -12.28
C LEU A 366 16.09 11.64 -13.79
N LEU A 367 14.84 11.47 -14.29
CA LEU A 367 14.54 11.33 -15.72
C LEU A 367 14.03 12.63 -16.33
N ARG A 368 14.05 13.76 -15.59
CA ARG A 368 13.42 15.02 -15.98
C ARG A 368 11.97 14.83 -16.44
N LEU A 369 11.22 14.00 -15.71
CA LEU A 369 9.76 13.92 -15.86
C LEU A 369 9.07 15.06 -15.11
N VAL A 370 9.77 15.64 -14.14
CA VAL A 370 9.42 16.89 -13.43
C VAL A 370 10.62 17.84 -13.47
N GLU A 371 10.35 19.12 -13.51
CA GLU A 371 11.38 20.15 -13.58
C GLU A 371 11.93 20.45 -12.18
N SER A 372 13.26 20.45 -12.05
CA SER A 372 13.97 20.79 -10.81
C SER A 372 14.52 22.23 -10.91
N GLN A 373 14.43 22.98 -9.81
CA GLN A 373 14.85 24.38 -9.76
C GLN A 373 16.36 24.54 -9.61
N SER A 374 17.03 23.63 -8.91
CA SER A 374 18.48 23.67 -8.70
C SER A 374 19.04 22.30 -8.32
N GLY A 375 20.36 22.21 -8.21
CA GLY A 375 21.12 21.01 -7.90
C GLY A 375 21.82 20.44 -9.13
N ALA A 376 22.37 19.22 -8.99
CA ALA A 376 22.98 18.48 -10.09
C ALA A 376 22.59 16.99 -10.02
N ILE A 377 22.39 16.40 -11.18
CA ILE A 377 22.19 14.95 -11.35
C ILE A 377 23.24 14.48 -12.35
N GLU A 378 24.32 13.92 -11.84
CA GLU A 378 25.45 13.47 -12.64
C GLU A 378 25.27 11.99 -13.04
N PHE A 379 25.24 11.70 -14.33
CA PHE A 379 25.22 10.34 -14.89
C PHE A 379 26.22 10.24 -16.04
N GLY A 380 27.13 9.27 -15.99
CA GLY A 380 28.17 9.12 -17.00
C GLY A 380 29.05 10.37 -17.16
N GLY A 381 29.30 11.12 -16.08
CA GLY A 381 30.11 12.34 -16.07
C GLY A 381 29.41 13.58 -16.62
N ARG A 382 28.08 13.54 -16.85
CA ARG A 382 27.30 14.68 -17.36
C ARG A 382 26.17 15.02 -16.40
N ASN A 383 25.94 16.32 -16.17
CA ASN A 383 24.76 16.77 -15.43
C ASN A 383 23.51 16.67 -16.31
N ILE A 384 22.56 15.85 -15.90
CA ILE A 384 21.30 15.60 -16.65
C ILE A 384 20.46 16.89 -16.76
N LEU A 385 20.52 17.77 -15.77
CA LEU A 385 19.71 19.00 -15.75
C LEU A 385 20.11 19.97 -16.87
N ASP A 386 21.37 19.94 -17.29
CA ASP A 386 21.93 20.82 -18.32
C ASP A 386 21.79 20.26 -19.76
N LEU A 387 21.32 19.04 -19.90
CA LEU A 387 21.20 18.37 -21.20
C LEU A 387 20.05 18.93 -22.04
N PRO A 388 20.22 19.08 -23.38
CA PRO A 388 19.11 19.36 -24.28
C PRO A 388 18.14 18.16 -24.33
N THR A 389 16.88 18.42 -24.73
CA THR A 389 15.81 17.40 -24.74
C THR A 389 16.18 16.13 -25.51
N SER A 390 16.88 16.26 -26.65
CA SER A 390 17.34 15.12 -27.45
C SER A 390 18.34 14.23 -26.71
N ALA A 391 19.24 14.84 -25.93
CA ALA A 391 20.20 14.07 -25.11
C ALA A 391 19.51 13.41 -23.91
N VAL A 392 18.49 14.04 -23.33
CA VAL A 392 17.66 13.42 -22.29
C VAL A 392 16.90 12.20 -22.81
N GLN A 393 16.38 12.26 -24.07
CA GLN A 393 15.76 11.09 -24.70
C GLN A 393 16.75 9.94 -24.86
N ALA A 394 17.99 10.21 -25.29
CA ALA A 394 19.03 9.21 -25.39
C ALA A 394 19.38 8.61 -24.00
N LEU A 395 19.45 9.44 -22.96
CA LEU A 395 19.74 9.02 -21.58
C LEU A 395 18.66 8.07 -21.04
N ARG A 396 17.40 8.25 -21.43
CA ARG A 396 16.31 7.36 -21.01
C ARG A 396 16.46 5.91 -21.48
N ARG A 397 17.41 5.62 -22.39
CA ARG A 397 17.84 4.27 -22.69
C ARG A 397 18.58 3.61 -21.51
N ASP A 398 19.43 4.38 -20.82
CA ASP A 398 20.27 3.89 -19.74
C ASP A 398 19.60 3.97 -18.36
N ILE A 399 18.62 4.85 -18.17
CA ILE A 399 17.82 4.99 -16.94
C ILE A 399 16.36 4.74 -17.27
N GLN A 400 15.76 3.73 -16.64
CA GLN A 400 14.37 3.35 -16.84
C GLN A 400 13.55 3.52 -15.56
N PHE A 401 12.23 3.55 -15.71
CA PHE A 401 11.29 3.79 -14.62
C PHE A 401 10.19 2.72 -14.59
N ILE A 402 9.96 2.14 -13.42
CA ILE A 402 8.81 1.28 -13.12
C ILE A 402 7.85 2.11 -12.27
N PHE A 403 6.67 2.42 -12.82
CA PHE A 403 5.68 3.26 -12.17
C PHE A 403 4.89 2.50 -11.10
N GLN A 404 4.35 3.23 -10.14
CA GLN A 404 3.56 2.73 -9.00
C GLN A 404 2.32 1.94 -9.43
N ASP A 405 1.62 2.39 -10.48
CA ASP A 405 0.42 1.73 -11.00
C ASP A 405 0.74 0.98 -12.31
N PRO A 406 0.80 -0.36 -12.28
CA PRO A 406 1.06 -1.15 -13.46
C PRO A 406 -0.11 -1.10 -14.48
N PHE A 407 -1.35 -0.79 -14.05
CA PHE A 407 -2.49 -0.60 -14.94
C PHE A 407 -2.36 0.68 -15.77
N ALA A 408 -2.12 1.80 -15.10
CA ALA A 408 -1.95 3.09 -15.76
C ALA A 408 -0.68 3.15 -16.61
N SER A 409 0.30 2.26 -16.38
CA SER A 409 1.55 2.24 -17.12
C SER A 409 1.49 1.50 -18.46
N LEU A 410 0.45 0.71 -18.74
CA LEU A 410 0.25 -0.05 -19.98
C LEU A 410 -0.96 0.48 -20.74
N ASP A 411 -0.82 0.73 -22.06
CA ASP A 411 -1.98 1.08 -22.90
C ASP A 411 -2.87 -0.18 -23.08
N PRO A 412 -4.14 -0.15 -22.64
CA PRO A 412 -5.02 -1.32 -22.68
C PRO A 412 -5.38 -1.77 -24.11
N ARG A 413 -5.11 -0.93 -25.13
CA ARG A 413 -5.38 -1.21 -26.54
C ARG A 413 -4.23 -1.92 -27.24
N LEU A 414 -3.05 -1.97 -26.61
CA LEU A 414 -1.85 -2.59 -27.17
C LEU A 414 -1.61 -3.95 -26.51
N THR A 415 -1.09 -4.88 -27.28
CA THR A 415 -0.68 -6.19 -26.74
C THR A 415 0.52 -6.04 -25.81
N VAL A 416 0.68 -6.98 -24.92
CA VAL A 416 1.82 -7.03 -23.97
C VAL A 416 3.15 -7.10 -24.73
N GLY A 417 3.23 -7.92 -25.78
CA GLY A 417 4.43 -8.02 -26.61
C GLY A 417 4.80 -6.69 -27.26
N PHE A 418 3.82 -5.94 -27.77
CA PHE A 418 4.07 -4.62 -28.33
C PHE A 418 4.53 -3.62 -27.26
N SER A 419 3.91 -3.64 -26.08
CA SER A 419 4.28 -2.75 -24.98
C SER A 419 5.73 -2.95 -24.50
N ILE A 420 6.24 -4.20 -24.56
CA ILE A 420 7.66 -4.52 -24.24
C ILE A 420 8.57 -4.16 -25.43
N MET A 421 8.08 -4.30 -26.67
CA MET A 421 8.83 -4.03 -27.92
C MET A 421 8.98 -2.53 -28.17
N GLU A 422 8.00 -1.71 -27.82
CA GLU A 422 7.94 -0.27 -28.11
C GLU A 422 9.26 0.47 -27.78
N PRO A 423 9.86 0.32 -26.58
CA PRO A 423 11.14 0.97 -26.26
C PRO A 423 12.26 0.60 -27.24
N LEU A 424 12.32 -0.67 -27.71
CA LEU A 424 13.32 -1.13 -28.68
C LEU A 424 13.18 -0.41 -30.01
N LEU A 425 11.94 -0.21 -30.47
CA LEU A 425 11.63 0.48 -31.73
C LEU A 425 11.91 1.98 -31.62
N VAL A 426 11.43 2.63 -30.55
CA VAL A 426 11.60 4.08 -30.31
C VAL A 426 13.07 4.46 -30.22
N HIS A 427 13.87 3.68 -29.51
CA HIS A 427 15.31 3.92 -29.35
C HIS A 427 16.15 3.28 -30.48
N LYS A 428 15.52 2.67 -31.49
CA LYS A 428 16.18 2.04 -32.64
C LYS A 428 17.23 1.01 -32.26
N VAL A 429 16.98 0.26 -31.19
CA VAL A 429 17.90 -0.78 -30.67
C VAL A 429 17.72 -2.08 -31.43
N ALA A 430 16.48 -2.46 -31.70
CA ALA A 430 16.13 -3.65 -32.46
C ALA A 430 14.79 -3.45 -33.20
N SER A 431 14.56 -4.20 -34.26
CA SER A 431 13.32 -4.22 -35.02
C SER A 431 13.04 -5.61 -35.61
N GLY A 432 11.82 -5.85 -36.05
CA GLY A 432 11.42 -7.11 -36.67
C GLY A 432 11.69 -8.33 -35.80
N LYS A 433 12.32 -9.36 -36.36
CA LYS A 433 12.58 -10.63 -35.67
C LYS A 433 13.45 -10.47 -34.41
N ALA A 434 14.50 -9.65 -34.46
CA ALA A 434 15.37 -9.41 -33.30
C ALA A 434 14.63 -8.75 -32.13
N ALA A 435 13.71 -7.84 -32.39
CA ALA A 435 12.87 -7.24 -31.36
C ALA A 435 11.90 -8.28 -30.74
N GLN A 436 11.32 -9.17 -31.58
CA GLN A 436 10.45 -10.24 -31.09
C GLN A 436 11.22 -11.25 -30.22
N GLU A 437 12.39 -11.70 -30.64
CA GLU A 437 13.25 -12.59 -29.86
C GLU A 437 13.63 -11.99 -28.51
N ARG A 438 13.84 -10.66 -28.48
CA ARG A 438 14.09 -9.95 -27.21
C ARG A 438 12.86 -9.91 -26.31
N VAL A 439 11.67 -9.70 -26.86
CA VAL A 439 10.40 -9.74 -26.12
C VAL A 439 10.17 -11.12 -25.51
N ASP A 440 10.38 -12.18 -26.29
CA ASP A 440 10.20 -13.56 -25.85
C ASP A 440 11.15 -13.91 -24.71
N TRP A 441 12.42 -13.52 -24.85
CA TRP A 441 13.43 -13.68 -23.80
C TRP A 441 13.06 -12.93 -22.51
N LEU A 442 12.58 -11.69 -22.62
CA LEU A 442 12.15 -10.89 -21.46
C LEU A 442 10.96 -11.50 -20.74
N LEU A 443 9.96 -12.00 -21.48
CA LEU A 443 8.82 -12.68 -20.88
C LEU A 443 9.25 -13.91 -20.08
N GLU A 444 10.14 -14.73 -20.64
CA GLU A 444 10.69 -15.88 -19.90
C GLU A 444 11.49 -15.45 -18.66
N LYS A 445 12.30 -14.41 -18.75
CA LYS A 445 13.06 -13.88 -17.62
C LYS A 445 12.20 -13.40 -16.47
N VAL A 446 11.03 -12.84 -16.76
CA VAL A 446 10.08 -12.45 -15.71
C VAL A 446 9.10 -13.58 -15.33
N GLY A 447 9.33 -14.81 -15.83
CA GLY A 447 8.54 -15.99 -15.50
C GLY A 447 7.14 -16.00 -16.14
N LEU A 448 7.02 -15.44 -17.34
CA LEU A 448 5.78 -15.46 -18.14
C LEU A 448 6.00 -16.27 -19.44
N PRO A 449 4.99 -17.04 -19.89
CA PRO A 449 5.05 -17.75 -21.18
C PRO A 449 5.17 -16.78 -22.36
N ARG A 450 5.90 -17.16 -23.40
CA ARG A 450 6.09 -16.34 -24.63
C ARG A 450 4.79 -16.04 -25.34
N GLU A 451 3.86 -16.97 -25.37
CA GLU A 451 2.55 -16.82 -25.98
C GLU A 451 1.71 -15.69 -25.38
N TYR A 452 2.06 -15.23 -24.15
CA TYR A 452 1.42 -14.09 -23.50
C TYR A 452 1.71 -12.75 -24.21
N ALA A 453 2.68 -12.70 -25.10
CA ALA A 453 2.96 -11.53 -25.93
C ALA A 453 1.75 -11.05 -26.75
N GLN A 454 0.85 -11.97 -27.15
CA GLN A 454 -0.33 -11.66 -27.97
C GLN A 454 -1.55 -11.21 -27.16
N ARG A 455 -1.50 -11.29 -25.84
CA ARG A 455 -2.60 -10.91 -24.96
C ARG A 455 -2.58 -9.42 -24.61
N TYR A 456 -3.73 -8.94 -24.15
CA TYR A 456 -3.91 -7.55 -23.72
C TYR A 456 -3.75 -7.39 -22.20
N PRO A 457 -3.36 -6.19 -21.71
CA PRO A 457 -3.13 -5.96 -20.27
C PRO A 457 -4.30 -6.35 -19.36
N HIS A 458 -5.54 -6.19 -19.80
CA HIS A 458 -6.73 -6.50 -19.00
C HIS A 458 -6.93 -8.01 -18.74
N GLU A 459 -6.25 -8.89 -19.49
CA GLU A 459 -6.31 -10.34 -19.33
C GLU A 459 -5.38 -10.87 -18.22
N PHE A 460 -4.59 -9.98 -17.57
CA PHE A 460 -3.57 -10.36 -16.60
C PHE A 460 -3.91 -9.92 -15.17
N SER A 461 -3.44 -10.70 -14.20
CA SER A 461 -3.47 -10.29 -12.79
C SER A 461 -2.52 -9.12 -12.49
N GLY A 462 -2.69 -8.45 -11.36
CA GLY A 462 -1.82 -7.36 -10.93
C GLY A 462 -0.34 -7.75 -10.91
N GLY A 463 0.00 -8.90 -10.34
CA GLY A 463 1.37 -9.41 -10.30
C GLY A 463 1.95 -9.76 -11.68
N GLN A 464 1.13 -10.28 -12.59
CA GLN A 464 1.56 -10.52 -13.98
C GLN A 464 1.80 -9.21 -14.72
N ARG A 465 0.95 -8.19 -14.53
CA ARG A 465 1.18 -6.84 -15.11
C ARG A 465 2.45 -6.20 -14.56
N GLN A 466 2.75 -6.40 -13.28
CA GLN A 466 4.00 -5.93 -12.69
C GLN A 466 5.22 -6.59 -13.34
N ARG A 467 5.18 -7.90 -13.58
CA ARG A 467 6.23 -8.61 -14.33
C ARG A 467 6.41 -8.07 -15.75
N ILE A 468 5.31 -7.73 -16.42
CA ILE A 468 5.32 -7.09 -17.75
C ILE A 468 5.96 -5.69 -17.67
N ALA A 469 5.62 -4.88 -16.67
CA ALA A 469 6.24 -3.56 -16.47
C ALA A 469 7.75 -3.66 -16.20
N ILE A 470 8.19 -4.66 -15.44
CA ILE A 470 9.62 -4.97 -15.23
C ILE A 470 10.26 -5.38 -16.56
N ALA A 471 9.65 -6.29 -17.34
CA ALA A 471 10.16 -6.71 -18.64
C ALA A 471 10.34 -5.52 -19.60
N ARG A 472 9.34 -4.61 -19.64
CA ARG A 472 9.40 -3.39 -20.46
C ARG A 472 10.55 -2.47 -20.00
N ALA A 473 10.73 -2.26 -18.71
CA ALA A 473 11.82 -1.43 -18.20
C ALA A 473 13.21 -2.02 -18.53
N LEU A 474 13.33 -3.34 -18.58
CA LEU A 474 14.58 -4.04 -18.90
C LEU A 474 14.82 -4.23 -20.41
N ALA A 475 13.91 -3.83 -21.28
CA ALA A 475 14.00 -4.04 -22.71
C ALA A 475 15.29 -3.48 -23.31
N LEU A 476 15.72 -2.31 -22.85
CA LEU A 476 16.88 -1.56 -23.34
C LEU A 476 18.21 -1.91 -22.63
N ASN A 477 18.25 -2.90 -21.73
CA ASN A 477 19.40 -3.18 -20.86
C ASN A 477 19.87 -1.93 -20.08
N PRO A 478 18.99 -1.29 -19.30
CA PRO A 478 19.35 -0.08 -18.59
C PRO A 478 20.41 -0.33 -17.52
N LYS A 479 21.18 0.69 -17.20
CA LYS A 479 22.17 0.67 -16.10
C LYS A 479 21.51 0.96 -14.75
N VAL A 480 20.45 1.79 -14.76
CA VAL A 480 19.70 2.20 -13.58
C VAL A 480 18.21 2.00 -13.82
N VAL A 481 17.53 1.43 -12.86
CA VAL A 481 16.06 1.33 -12.83
C VAL A 481 15.55 2.01 -11.56
N VAL A 482 14.69 3.01 -11.72
CA VAL A 482 13.92 3.62 -10.64
C VAL A 482 12.63 2.82 -10.50
N ALA A 483 12.43 2.16 -9.36
CA ALA A 483 11.25 1.38 -9.04
C ALA A 483 10.41 2.13 -7.99
N ASP A 484 9.36 2.83 -8.45
CA ASP A 484 8.52 3.69 -7.61
C ASP A 484 7.31 2.88 -7.12
N GLU A 485 7.34 2.50 -5.84
CA GLU A 485 6.32 1.70 -5.15
C GLU A 485 5.84 0.47 -5.96
N SER A 486 6.77 -0.14 -6.68
CA SER A 486 6.51 -1.18 -7.68
C SER A 486 5.93 -2.50 -7.13
N VAL A 487 5.85 -2.67 -5.83
CA VAL A 487 5.31 -3.88 -5.19
C VAL A 487 4.21 -3.61 -4.16
N SER A 488 3.88 -2.34 -3.89
CA SER A 488 2.98 -1.95 -2.80
C SER A 488 1.52 -2.37 -3.00
N ALA A 489 1.06 -2.48 -4.24
CA ALA A 489 -0.32 -2.86 -4.58
C ALA A 489 -0.49 -4.38 -4.80
N LEU A 490 0.50 -5.19 -4.45
CA LEU A 490 0.51 -6.63 -4.68
C LEU A 490 0.26 -7.41 -3.40
N ASP A 491 -0.40 -8.56 -3.52
CA ASP A 491 -0.50 -9.52 -2.42
C ASP A 491 0.89 -9.95 -1.94
N VAL A 492 1.03 -10.23 -0.65
CA VAL A 492 2.30 -10.53 0.03
C VAL A 492 3.11 -11.62 -0.67
N SER A 493 2.47 -12.71 -1.12
CA SER A 493 3.16 -13.80 -1.84
C SER A 493 3.70 -13.35 -3.20
N ILE A 494 2.94 -12.52 -3.93
CA ILE A 494 3.37 -11.98 -5.22
C ILE A 494 4.48 -10.95 -5.02
N GLN A 495 4.36 -10.10 -3.99
CA GLN A 495 5.36 -9.13 -3.59
C GLN A 495 6.72 -9.81 -3.34
N ALA A 496 6.75 -10.89 -2.54
CA ALA A 496 7.94 -11.67 -2.28
C ALA A 496 8.56 -12.27 -3.56
N GLN A 497 7.72 -12.78 -4.48
CA GLN A 497 8.18 -13.29 -5.78
C GLN A 497 8.80 -12.18 -6.66
N ILE A 498 8.20 -10.98 -6.69
CA ILE A 498 8.72 -9.87 -7.48
C ILE A 498 10.04 -9.36 -6.91
N VAL A 499 10.17 -9.28 -5.58
CA VAL A 499 11.43 -8.91 -4.92
C VAL A 499 12.53 -9.91 -5.25
N ASN A 500 12.27 -11.22 -5.16
CA ASN A 500 13.20 -12.26 -5.55
C ASN A 500 13.61 -12.13 -7.03
N LEU A 501 12.64 -11.92 -7.92
CA LEU A 501 12.91 -11.67 -9.34
C LEU A 501 13.82 -10.45 -9.54
N MET A 502 13.60 -9.35 -8.83
CA MET A 502 14.45 -8.16 -8.94
C MET A 502 15.89 -8.43 -8.47
N LEU A 503 16.08 -9.20 -7.40
CA LEU A 503 17.40 -9.62 -6.93
C LEU A 503 18.12 -10.52 -7.94
N ASP A 504 17.40 -11.47 -8.57
CA ASP A 504 17.96 -12.33 -9.62
C ASP A 504 18.37 -11.52 -10.85
N LEU A 505 17.53 -10.60 -11.31
CA LEU A 505 17.82 -9.71 -12.43
C LEU A 505 18.97 -8.76 -12.13
N GLN A 506 19.09 -8.26 -10.89
CA GLN A 506 20.24 -7.46 -10.46
C GLN A 506 21.54 -8.24 -10.55
N ARG A 507 21.56 -9.46 -10.04
CA ARG A 507 22.74 -10.35 -10.06
C ARG A 507 23.12 -10.71 -11.50
N GLU A 508 22.16 -10.98 -12.37
CA GLU A 508 22.40 -11.41 -13.75
C GLU A 508 22.81 -10.25 -14.67
N LEU A 509 22.16 -9.11 -14.54
CA LEU A 509 22.30 -7.98 -15.47
C LEU A 509 23.18 -6.84 -14.93
N GLY A 510 23.58 -6.88 -13.65
CA GLY A 510 24.38 -5.83 -13.02
C GLY A 510 23.64 -4.49 -12.88
N VAL A 511 22.31 -4.47 -12.99
CA VAL A 511 21.50 -3.26 -12.93
C VAL A 511 21.48 -2.66 -11.52
N ALA A 512 21.59 -1.34 -11.41
CA ALA A 512 21.40 -0.62 -10.16
C ALA A 512 19.93 -0.24 -9.98
N PHE A 513 19.37 -0.43 -8.78
CA PHE A 513 18.02 -0.04 -8.45
C PHE A 513 17.98 1.15 -7.49
N LEU A 514 17.19 2.17 -7.85
CA LEU A 514 16.66 3.13 -6.88
C LEU A 514 15.26 2.64 -6.50
N PHE A 515 15.14 2.02 -5.34
CA PHE A 515 13.91 1.37 -4.88
C PHE A 515 13.14 2.28 -3.93
N ILE A 516 12.00 2.80 -4.36
CA ILE A 516 11.14 3.67 -3.56
C ILE A 516 10.02 2.83 -2.97
N SER A 517 9.89 2.84 -1.64
CA SER A 517 8.85 2.08 -0.93
C SER A 517 8.51 2.73 0.42
N HIS A 518 7.31 2.45 0.91
CA HIS A 518 6.91 2.72 2.28
C HIS A 518 6.92 1.43 3.15
N ASP A 519 7.10 0.25 2.55
CA ASP A 519 7.19 -1.02 3.26
C ASP A 519 8.62 -1.29 3.73
N MET A 520 8.86 -1.03 5.02
CA MET A 520 10.18 -1.16 5.64
C MET A 520 10.68 -2.61 5.66
N ALA A 521 9.80 -3.59 5.80
CA ALA A 521 10.21 -5.00 5.88
C ALA A 521 10.65 -5.54 4.49
N VAL A 522 10.03 -5.05 3.41
CA VAL A 522 10.49 -5.32 2.04
C VAL A 522 11.82 -4.62 1.77
N VAL A 523 11.95 -3.36 2.19
CA VAL A 523 13.20 -2.59 2.04
C VAL A 523 14.35 -3.27 2.76
N GLU A 524 14.13 -3.81 3.95
CA GLU A 524 15.14 -4.58 4.69
C GLU A 524 15.67 -5.77 3.87
N ARG A 525 14.83 -6.41 3.06
CA ARG A 525 15.20 -7.58 2.24
C ARG A 525 16.00 -7.24 0.99
N ILE A 526 15.62 -6.17 0.29
CA ILE A 526 16.14 -5.88 -1.06
C ILE A 526 17.30 -4.89 -1.08
N SER A 527 17.47 -4.04 -0.05
CA SER A 527 18.39 -2.92 -0.11
C SER A 527 19.80 -3.24 0.40
N HIS A 528 20.79 -2.59 -0.21
CA HIS A 528 22.18 -2.50 0.30
C HIS A 528 22.32 -1.29 1.23
N ARG A 529 21.72 -0.14 0.82
CA ARG A 529 21.68 1.10 1.58
C ARG A 529 20.27 1.66 1.58
N VAL A 530 19.97 2.46 2.61
CA VAL A 530 18.65 3.09 2.79
C VAL A 530 18.82 4.57 3.06
N ALA A 531 18.01 5.39 2.39
CA ALA A 531 17.84 6.82 2.64
C ALA A 531 16.43 7.05 3.18
N VAL A 532 16.34 7.61 4.37
CA VAL A 532 15.07 7.97 5.01
C VAL A 532 14.75 9.42 4.68
N MET A 533 13.59 9.62 4.06
CA MET A 533 13.15 10.93 3.57
C MET A 533 11.97 11.45 4.39
N PHE A 534 12.04 12.73 4.81
CA PHE A 534 11.01 13.42 5.58
C PHE A 534 10.89 14.88 5.12
N LEU A 535 9.69 15.35 4.82
CA LEU A 535 9.38 16.73 4.37
C LEU A 535 10.34 17.25 3.28
N GLY A 536 10.60 16.43 2.26
CA GLY A 536 11.45 16.80 1.13
C GLY A 536 12.95 16.63 1.37
N GLN A 537 13.40 16.18 2.54
CA GLN A 537 14.81 16.09 2.91
C GLN A 537 15.21 14.66 3.24
N ILE A 538 16.44 14.25 2.95
CA ILE A 538 17.03 13.04 3.53
C ILE A 538 17.48 13.38 4.95
N VAL A 539 16.89 12.68 5.94
CA VAL A 539 17.19 12.88 7.36
C VAL A 539 18.17 11.85 7.90
N GLU A 540 18.26 10.70 7.25
CA GLU A 540 19.20 9.64 7.60
C GLU A 540 19.51 8.81 6.35
N ILE A 541 20.79 8.47 6.11
CA ILE A 541 21.21 7.61 5.01
C ILE A 541 22.38 6.75 5.44
N GLY A 542 22.34 5.46 5.15
CA GLY A 542 23.43 4.57 5.54
C GLY A 542 23.27 3.14 5.01
N PRO A 543 24.21 2.26 5.35
CA PRO A 543 24.08 0.82 5.13
C PRO A 543 22.76 0.31 5.72
N ARG A 544 22.12 -0.64 5.05
CA ARG A 544 20.85 -1.23 5.51
C ARG A 544 20.90 -1.60 7.00
N ARG A 545 21.94 -2.33 7.41
CA ARG A 545 22.12 -2.78 8.78
C ARG A 545 22.15 -1.61 9.77
N ALA A 546 22.84 -0.51 9.47
CA ALA A 546 22.90 0.65 10.34
C ALA A 546 21.54 1.31 10.54
N ILE A 547 20.74 1.44 9.47
CA ILE A 547 19.41 2.05 9.51
C ILE A 547 18.41 1.18 10.27
N PHE A 548 18.43 -0.15 10.08
CA PHE A 548 17.44 -1.05 10.69
C PHE A 548 17.80 -1.47 12.12
N GLU A 549 19.08 -1.68 12.42
CA GLU A 549 19.53 -2.17 13.74
C GLU A 549 19.93 -1.03 14.71
N ASN A 550 20.35 0.11 14.18
CA ASN A 550 20.79 1.26 14.98
C ASN A 550 20.36 2.62 14.37
N PRO A 551 19.06 2.85 14.15
CA PRO A 551 18.55 4.12 13.64
C PRO A 551 18.90 5.26 14.60
N GLN A 552 19.39 6.38 14.08
CA GLN A 552 19.82 7.51 14.90
C GLN A 552 18.79 8.65 14.91
N HIS A 553 18.22 8.98 13.74
CA HIS A 553 17.25 10.07 13.65
C HIS A 553 15.92 9.72 14.35
N PRO A 554 15.33 10.63 15.16
CA PRO A 554 14.07 10.36 15.86
C PRO A 554 12.92 9.95 14.93
N TYR A 555 12.83 10.54 13.73
CA TYR A 555 11.83 10.17 12.74
C TYR A 555 12.01 8.72 12.28
N THR A 556 13.25 8.28 11.98
CA THR A 556 13.55 6.90 11.59
C THR A 556 13.12 5.91 12.67
N LYS A 557 13.42 6.21 13.95
CA LYS A 557 13.00 5.38 15.09
C LYS A 557 11.47 5.24 15.16
N LYS A 558 10.75 6.34 14.98
CA LYS A 558 9.28 6.33 15.00
C LYS A 558 8.68 5.63 13.78
N LEU A 559 9.27 5.82 12.59
CA LEU A 559 8.87 5.10 11.38
C LEU A 559 9.00 3.59 11.57
N MET A 560 10.13 3.12 12.15
CA MET A 560 10.34 1.70 12.48
C MET A 560 9.35 1.18 13.53
N ALA A 561 9.06 1.98 14.55
CA ALA A 561 8.11 1.60 15.60
C ALA A 561 6.65 1.48 15.10
N ALA A 562 6.30 2.15 13.99
CA ALA A 562 4.97 2.10 13.40
C ALA A 562 4.73 0.83 12.55
N VAL A 563 5.80 0.13 12.12
CA VAL A 563 5.67 -1.07 11.27
C VAL A 563 4.94 -2.18 12.03
N PRO A 564 3.85 -2.77 11.48
CA PRO A 564 3.18 -3.89 12.10
C PRO A 564 4.10 -5.11 12.22
N ILE A 565 4.05 -5.77 13.37
CA ILE A 565 4.84 -6.97 13.62
C ILE A 565 3.90 -8.18 13.56
N ALA A 566 4.22 -9.17 12.73
CA ALA A 566 3.42 -10.38 12.57
C ALA A 566 3.57 -11.34 13.77
N ASP A 567 3.30 -10.83 14.98
CA ASP A 567 3.37 -11.55 16.24
C ASP A 567 2.16 -11.19 17.15
N PRO A 568 1.14 -12.07 17.25
CA PRO A 568 -0.04 -11.82 18.09
C PRO A 568 0.27 -11.61 19.58
N ALA A 569 1.40 -12.12 20.10
CA ALA A 569 1.79 -11.91 21.49
C ALA A 569 2.09 -10.43 21.81
N ARG A 570 2.41 -9.64 20.80
CA ARG A 570 2.68 -8.20 20.93
C ARG A 570 1.45 -7.30 20.78
N ARG A 571 0.28 -7.87 20.52
CA ARG A 571 -0.98 -7.15 20.27
C ARG A 571 -1.34 -6.10 21.34
N HIS A 572 -0.99 -6.35 22.61
CA HIS A 572 -1.32 -5.48 23.73
C HIS A 572 -0.21 -4.49 24.11
N LEU A 573 0.93 -4.53 23.43
CA LEU A 573 2.02 -3.60 23.71
C LEU A 573 1.66 -2.20 23.17
N LYS A 574 1.66 -1.21 24.06
CA LYS A 574 1.50 0.20 23.65
C LYS A 574 2.72 0.62 22.83
N ARG A 575 2.51 1.03 21.60
CA ARG A 575 3.55 1.62 20.76
C ARG A 575 3.57 3.13 20.96
N ALA A 576 4.77 3.70 21.00
CA ALA A 576 4.96 5.15 20.97
C ALA A 576 4.76 5.63 19.52
N LEU A 577 3.50 5.83 19.13
CA LEU A 577 3.17 6.38 17.82
C LEU A 577 3.41 7.89 17.78
N LEU A 578 3.62 8.41 16.58
CA LEU A 578 3.60 9.86 16.35
C LEU A 578 2.22 10.42 16.76
N GLU A 579 2.22 11.40 17.67
CA GLU A 579 1.03 12.17 17.97
C GLU A 579 0.89 13.31 16.96
N GLY A 580 -0.28 13.42 16.31
CA GLY A 580 -0.58 14.45 15.33
C GLY A 580 -0.30 14.06 13.88
N GLU A 581 -0.68 14.95 12.97
CA GLU A 581 -0.38 14.83 11.54
C GLU A 581 1.01 15.38 11.24
N ILE A 582 1.64 14.80 10.21
CA ILE A 582 2.89 15.33 9.67
C ILE A 582 2.62 16.72 9.09
N PRO A 583 3.50 17.71 9.34
CA PRO A 583 3.35 19.03 8.75
C PRO A 583 3.26 18.95 7.23
N SER A 584 2.45 19.82 6.68
CA SER A 584 2.31 19.93 5.24
C SER A 584 3.60 20.45 4.60
N PRO A 585 4.09 19.88 3.49
CA PRO A 585 5.20 20.45 2.72
C PRO A 585 4.81 21.75 1.97
N ILE A 586 3.55 22.19 2.10
CA ILE A 586 3.03 23.41 1.47
C ILE A 586 3.32 24.59 2.37
N ARG A 587 4.12 25.54 1.86
CA ARG A 587 4.52 26.75 2.58
C ARG A 587 4.07 28.02 1.86
N ALA A 588 4.00 29.14 2.57
CA ALA A 588 3.82 30.45 1.97
C ALA A 588 5.05 30.84 1.15
N LEU A 589 4.90 31.76 0.20
CA LEU A 589 6.06 32.29 -0.51
C LEU A 589 6.99 33.02 0.46
N GLY A 590 8.30 32.69 0.39
CA GLY A 590 9.32 33.24 1.27
C GLY A 590 9.52 32.45 2.59
N ASP A 591 8.65 31.48 2.89
CA ASP A 591 8.86 30.54 3.99
C ASP A 591 9.65 29.34 3.47
N GLU A 592 10.98 29.42 3.57
CA GLU A 592 11.89 28.36 3.10
C GLU A 592 12.16 27.34 4.21
N PRO A 593 12.16 26.02 3.90
CA PRO A 593 12.48 25.01 4.89
C PRO A 593 13.96 25.10 5.30
N VAL A 594 14.21 24.92 6.58
CA VAL A 594 15.58 24.80 7.10
C VAL A 594 16.12 23.43 6.73
N VAL A 595 17.21 23.39 5.97
CA VAL A 595 17.93 22.17 5.60
C VAL A 595 19.26 22.14 6.35
N GLN A 596 19.43 21.13 7.20
CA GLN A 596 20.69 20.91 7.91
C GLN A 596 21.56 19.87 7.19
N PRO A 597 22.89 20.03 7.23
CA PRO A 597 23.79 19.04 6.64
C PRO A 597 23.70 17.71 7.37
N LEU A 598 23.86 16.63 6.62
CA LEU A 598 24.03 15.30 7.18
C LEU A 598 25.43 15.19 7.82
N VAL A 599 25.50 14.66 9.03
CA VAL A 599 26.74 14.42 9.77
C VAL A 599 27.00 12.94 9.86
N GLN A 600 28.22 12.52 9.59
CA GLN A 600 28.64 11.13 9.70
C GLN A 600 28.64 10.67 11.15
N VAL A 601 27.90 9.58 11.46
CA VAL A 601 27.78 8.97 12.79
C VAL A 601 28.35 7.54 12.84
N GLY A 602 28.66 6.97 11.69
CA GLY A 602 29.25 5.65 11.52
C GLY A 602 29.84 5.48 10.11
N GLU A 603 30.37 4.32 9.80
CA GLU A 603 30.90 4.04 8.47
C GLU A 603 29.80 4.09 7.42
N GLY A 604 29.87 5.07 6.50
CA GLY A 604 28.83 5.31 5.49
C GLY A 604 27.45 5.69 6.05
N HIS A 605 27.32 5.99 7.35
CA HIS A 605 26.07 6.34 8.03
C HIS A 605 26.04 7.83 8.37
N PHE A 606 25.06 8.55 7.83
CA PHE A 606 24.92 9.99 7.95
C PHE A 606 23.52 10.36 8.45
N VAL A 607 23.43 11.37 9.32
CA VAL A 607 22.19 11.77 10.03
C VAL A 607 22.09 13.29 10.12
N ALA A 608 20.91 13.83 9.91
CA ALA A 608 20.59 15.23 10.20
C ALA A 608 20.46 15.42 11.73
N ARG A 609 21.13 16.44 12.28
CA ARG A 609 21.25 16.62 13.74
C ARG A 609 20.19 17.51 14.38
N HIS A 610 19.14 17.86 13.69
CA HIS A 610 18.13 18.75 14.28
C HIS A 610 16.73 18.17 14.12
N ALA A 611 15.84 18.67 14.98
CA ALA A 611 14.41 18.42 14.85
C ALA A 611 13.87 19.16 13.61
N ILE A 612 13.29 18.44 12.67
CA ILE A 612 12.60 19.03 11.54
C ILE A 612 11.19 19.43 12.00
N ALA A 613 10.84 20.73 11.80
CA ALA A 613 9.54 21.30 12.13
C ALA A 613 9.15 21.24 13.61
N ASN A 614 10.11 21.31 14.54
CA ASN A 614 9.88 21.27 15.99
C ASN A 614 9.08 20.05 16.50
N LEU A 615 9.08 18.94 15.77
CA LEU A 615 8.33 17.74 16.10
C LEU A 615 9.12 16.72 16.94
N TYR A 616 10.39 16.99 17.19
CA TYR A 616 11.30 16.06 17.87
C TYR A 616 12.30 16.78 18.78
#